data_83c486fccdb2535c8a92208c53622176
#
_entry.id   83c486fccdb2535c8a92208c53622176
#
_cell.length_a   1.000
_cell.length_b   1.000
_cell.length_c   1.000
_cell.angle_alpha   90.00
_cell.angle_beta   90.00
_cell.angle_gamma   90.00
#
_symmetry.space_group_name_H-M   'P 1'
#
loop_
_entity.id
_entity.type
_entity.pdbx_description
1 polymer ?
#
loop_
_entity_poly.entity_id
_entity_poly.type
_entity_poly.pdbx_seq_one_letter_code
_entity_poly.pdbx_strand_id
1 'polypeptide(L)'
;TVGFLFPKAFGEDYLNEIEEACKEGGVSLHGTGYNPGWLAELVPLTMTGMSQEIKKIIVSESSEFSYYPSKEIVIDGMLMGKTMEEYEVEAERYEAWLSGLFKEAIYLIAEGIGVEVLDVEEDLKLVTAEKDFEIAAGKIAKGTIAAQRRKWTGNCSNDITIIQEAIYRASEDSAPEWNDPVGVT
;
A
#
# COMPACT_ATOMS: atom_id res chain seq x y z
N THR A 1 7.21 -8.82 -2.08
CA THR A 1 8.43 -8.00 -2.28
C THR A 1 8.15 -7.01 -3.39
N VAL A 2 8.22 -5.71 -3.09
CA VAL A 2 7.97 -4.62 -4.05
C VAL A 2 8.84 -4.81 -5.31
N GLY A 3 8.22 -4.64 -6.49
CA GLY A 3 8.88 -4.73 -7.79
C GLY A 3 9.01 -6.13 -8.38
N PHE A 4 8.59 -7.17 -7.68
CA PHE A 4 8.69 -8.55 -8.18
C PHE A 4 7.35 -9.25 -8.41
N LEU A 5 6.24 -8.63 -8.02
CA LEU A 5 4.90 -9.15 -8.32
C LEU A 5 4.49 -8.82 -9.76
N PHE A 6 4.73 -7.58 -10.14
CA PHE A 6 4.44 -7.08 -11.48
C PHE A 6 5.53 -6.11 -11.94
N PRO A 7 6.74 -6.61 -12.31
CA PRO A 7 7.90 -5.79 -12.66
C PRO A 7 7.62 -4.75 -13.75
N LYS A 8 6.70 -5.04 -14.68
CA LYS A 8 6.27 -4.13 -15.75
C LYS A 8 5.77 -2.77 -15.23
N ALA A 9 5.22 -2.72 -14.01
CA ALA A 9 4.79 -1.47 -13.37
C ALA A 9 5.94 -0.48 -13.11
N PHE A 10 7.18 -0.96 -13.08
CA PHE A 10 8.38 -0.16 -12.86
C PHE A 10 9.11 0.22 -14.15
N GLY A 11 8.53 -0.10 -15.30
CA GLY A 11 9.03 0.24 -16.63
C GLY A 11 9.73 -0.91 -17.33
N GLU A 12 9.83 -0.77 -18.66
CA GLU A 12 10.40 -1.78 -19.55
C GLU A 12 11.88 -2.10 -19.25
N ASP A 13 12.68 -1.10 -18.88
CA ASP A 13 14.10 -1.30 -18.56
C ASP A 13 14.25 -2.21 -17.34
N TYR A 14 13.46 -2.00 -16.29
CA TYR A 14 13.46 -2.84 -15.09
C TYR A 14 12.99 -4.27 -15.38
N LEU A 15 11.96 -4.44 -16.19
CA LEU A 15 11.48 -5.75 -16.63
C LEU A 15 12.54 -6.49 -17.43
N ASN A 16 13.16 -5.81 -18.41
CA ASN A 16 14.19 -6.39 -19.27
C ASN A 16 15.41 -6.87 -18.46
N GLU A 17 15.86 -6.08 -17.47
CA GLU A 17 16.98 -6.44 -16.59
C GLU A 17 16.70 -7.75 -15.83
N ILE A 18 15.50 -7.93 -15.30
CA ILE A 18 15.07 -9.15 -14.62
C ILE A 18 14.98 -10.32 -15.60
N GLU A 19 14.39 -10.11 -16.77
CA GLU A 19 14.27 -11.15 -17.80
C GLU A 19 15.62 -11.63 -18.31
N GLU A 20 16.55 -10.72 -18.55
CA GLU A 20 17.92 -11.06 -19.00
C GLU A 20 18.65 -11.88 -17.94
N ALA A 21 18.59 -11.46 -16.67
CA ALA A 21 19.17 -12.23 -15.56
C ALA A 21 18.58 -13.64 -15.44
N CYS A 22 17.26 -13.78 -15.62
CA CYS A 22 16.61 -15.09 -15.63
C CYS A 22 17.03 -15.95 -16.83
N LYS A 23 17.16 -15.36 -18.02
CA LYS A 23 17.62 -16.07 -19.24
C LYS A 23 19.08 -16.52 -19.11
N GLU A 24 19.96 -15.67 -18.61
CA GLU A 24 21.37 -16.01 -18.36
C GLU A 24 21.52 -17.14 -17.33
N GLY A 25 20.73 -17.06 -16.25
CA GLY A 25 20.74 -18.08 -15.19
C GLY A 25 20.03 -19.39 -15.55
N GLY A 26 19.24 -19.41 -16.64
CA GLY A 26 18.39 -20.55 -17.01
C GLY A 26 17.31 -20.85 -15.96
N VAL A 27 16.80 -19.79 -15.29
CA VAL A 27 15.84 -19.88 -14.16
C VAL A 27 14.59 -19.05 -14.43
N SER A 28 13.56 -19.28 -13.61
CA SER A 28 12.36 -18.45 -13.57
C SER A 28 12.28 -17.72 -12.24
N LEU A 29 11.87 -16.45 -12.26
CA LEU A 29 11.54 -15.68 -11.08
C LEU A 29 10.03 -15.62 -10.93
N HIS A 30 9.52 -15.83 -9.72
CA HIS A 30 8.12 -15.63 -9.38
C HIS A 30 7.99 -14.83 -8.09
N GLY A 31 7.39 -13.65 -8.18
CA GLY A 31 7.05 -12.83 -7.03
C GLY A 31 5.76 -13.31 -6.39
N THR A 32 5.75 -13.42 -5.06
CA THR A 32 4.56 -13.78 -4.30
C THR A 32 4.65 -13.25 -2.87
N GLY A 33 3.53 -13.24 -2.17
CA GLY A 33 3.45 -12.81 -0.79
C GLY A 33 2.02 -12.89 -0.26
N TYR A 34 1.85 -12.54 1.01
CA TYR A 34 0.54 -12.42 1.63
C TYR A 34 -0.10 -11.07 1.30
N ASN A 35 0.63 -9.98 1.62
CA ASN A 35 0.29 -8.61 1.24
C ASN A 35 1.60 -7.78 1.21
N PRO A 36 2.07 -7.36 0.05
CA PRO A 36 1.51 -7.56 -1.31
C PRO A 36 1.65 -9.00 -1.83
N GLY A 37 0.73 -9.39 -2.74
CA GLY A 37 0.75 -10.64 -3.51
C GLY A 37 -0.60 -11.34 -3.58
N TRP A 38 -1.17 -11.68 -2.43
CA TRP A 38 -2.44 -12.41 -2.37
C TRP A 38 -3.62 -11.49 -2.06
N LEU A 39 -3.58 -10.75 -0.94
CA LEU A 39 -4.74 -9.98 -0.47
C LEU A 39 -5.08 -8.79 -1.38
N ALA A 40 -4.10 -7.99 -1.75
CA ALA A 40 -4.33 -6.76 -2.50
C ALA A 40 -4.44 -6.98 -4.00
N GLU A 41 -4.03 -8.14 -4.52
CA GLU A 41 -3.96 -8.42 -5.95
C GLU A 41 -4.79 -9.63 -6.38
N LEU A 42 -4.44 -10.84 -5.90
CA LEU A 42 -5.08 -12.07 -6.39
C LEU A 42 -6.53 -12.24 -5.92
N VAL A 43 -6.84 -11.83 -4.68
CA VAL A 43 -8.21 -11.91 -4.16
C VAL A 43 -9.15 -11.02 -4.98
N PRO A 44 -8.91 -9.70 -5.16
CA PRO A 44 -9.77 -8.87 -5.98
C PRO A 44 -9.85 -9.36 -7.42
N LEU A 45 -8.76 -9.78 -8.05
CA LEU A 45 -8.79 -10.37 -9.40
C LEU A 45 -9.69 -11.62 -9.46
N THR A 46 -9.59 -12.50 -8.48
CA THR A 46 -10.44 -13.71 -8.44
C THR A 46 -11.93 -13.33 -8.31
N MET A 47 -12.23 -12.32 -7.50
CA MET A 47 -13.60 -11.85 -7.29
C MET A 47 -14.19 -11.16 -8.51
N THR A 48 -13.39 -10.58 -9.39
CA THR A 48 -13.90 -10.00 -10.66
C THR A 48 -14.60 -11.03 -11.54
N GLY A 49 -14.19 -12.31 -11.46
CA GLY A 49 -14.83 -13.41 -12.19
C GLY A 49 -16.30 -13.67 -11.82
N MET A 50 -16.78 -13.09 -10.71
CA MET A 50 -18.20 -13.15 -10.30
C MET A 50 -19.02 -11.95 -10.77
N SER A 51 -18.39 -10.96 -11.39
CA SER A 51 -19.03 -9.73 -11.85
C SER A 51 -19.31 -9.79 -13.36
N GLN A 52 -20.50 -9.36 -13.78
CA GLN A 52 -20.84 -9.26 -15.20
C GLN A 52 -20.28 -7.99 -15.84
N GLU A 53 -20.16 -6.91 -15.05
CA GLU A 53 -19.62 -5.62 -15.45
C GLU A 53 -18.79 -5.06 -14.30
N ILE A 54 -17.59 -4.60 -14.58
CA ILE A 54 -16.70 -3.97 -13.61
C ILE A 54 -16.62 -2.48 -13.94
N LYS A 55 -16.97 -1.64 -12.96
CA LYS A 55 -16.81 -0.17 -13.03
C LYS A 55 -15.78 0.32 -12.02
N LYS A 56 -15.74 -0.37 -10.88
CA LYS A 56 -14.84 0.01 -9.81
C LYS A 56 -14.39 -1.22 -9.04
N ILE A 57 -13.10 -1.25 -8.70
CA ILE A 57 -12.51 -2.19 -7.76
C ILE A 57 -11.95 -1.37 -6.60
N ILE A 58 -12.30 -1.71 -5.37
CA ILE A 58 -11.75 -1.08 -4.17
C ILE A 58 -11.17 -2.17 -3.30
N VAL A 59 -9.90 -2.00 -2.92
CA VAL A 59 -9.23 -2.82 -1.93
C VAL A 59 -8.82 -1.90 -0.80
N SER A 60 -9.34 -2.12 0.39
CA SER A 60 -9.03 -1.32 1.58
C SER A 60 -8.41 -2.21 2.65
N GLU A 61 -7.19 -1.88 3.05
CA GLU A 61 -6.47 -2.50 4.17
C GLU A 61 -6.52 -1.57 5.37
N SER A 62 -7.05 -2.06 6.49
CA SER A 62 -7.05 -1.34 7.76
C SER A 62 -6.28 -2.14 8.80
N SER A 63 -5.21 -1.56 9.32
CA SER A 63 -4.31 -2.20 10.28
C SER A 63 -4.10 -1.35 11.52
N GLU A 64 -4.00 -2.03 12.67
CA GLU A 64 -3.73 -1.44 13.97
C GLU A 64 -2.40 -2.00 14.50
N PHE A 65 -1.51 -1.13 14.97
CA PHE A 65 -0.11 -1.44 15.26
C PHE A 65 0.25 -1.40 16.74
N SER A 66 -0.70 -1.29 17.66
CA SER A 66 -0.39 -1.21 19.10
C SER A 66 0.37 -2.44 19.63
N TYR A 67 0.11 -3.62 19.05
CA TYR A 67 0.76 -4.87 19.43
C TYR A 67 1.97 -5.25 18.56
N TYR A 68 2.29 -4.47 17.53
CA TYR A 68 3.37 -4.80 16.60
C TYR A 68 4.72 -4.28 17.14
N PRO A 69 5.69 -5.16 17.47
CA PRO A 69 6.85 -4.75 18.27
C PRO A 69 8.02 -4.17 17.47
N SER A 70 7.98 -4.21 16.12
CA SER A 70 9.09 -3.72 15.32
C SER A 70 9.11 -2.19 15.26
N LYS A 71 10.07 -1.61 15.96
CA LYS A 71 10.35 -0.18 15.88
C LYS A 71 10.76 0.24 14.48
N GLU A 72 11.58 -0.58 13.81
CA GLU A 72 12.07 -0.32 12.45
C GLU A 72 10.91 -0.17 11.43
N ILE A 73 9.83 -0.94 11.62
CA ILE A 73 8.67 -0.86 10.74
C ILE A 73 7.76 0.29 11.17
N VAL A 74 7.33 0.34 12.43
CA VAL A 74 6.27 1.26 12.87
C VAL A 74 6.79 2.69 13.03
N ILE A 75 7.95 2.88 13.66
CA ILE A 75 8.47 4.22 13.94
C ILE A 75 9.37 4.71 12.81
N ASP A 76 10.35 3.91 12.40
CA ASP A 76 11.37 4.34 11.45
C ASP A 76 10.92 4.14 9.98
N GLY A 77 10.09 3.15 9.71
CA GLY A 77 9.53 2.86 8.37
C GLY A 77 8.23 3.61 8.11
N MET A 78 7.21 3.47 8.97
CA MET A 78 5.89 4.09 8.79
C MET A 78 5.80 5.51 9.36
N LEU A 79 6.86 5.99 10.02
CA LEU A 79 6.99 7.33 10.61
C LEU A 79 5.92 7.63 11.69
N MET A 80 5.36 6.59 12.33
CA MET A 80 4.50 6.76 13.50
C MET A 80 5.32 7.32 14.68
N GLY A 81 4.77 8.26 15.43
CA GLY A 81 5.48 8.91 16.53
C GLY A 81 6.46 10.01 16.11
N LYS A 82 6.59 10.29 14.81
CA LYS A 82 7.35 11.44 14.28
C LYS A 82 6.50 12.71 14.34
N THR A 83 7.16 13.86 14.53
CA THR A 83 6.50 15.17 14.35
C THR A 83 6.21 15.41 12.86
N MET A 84 5.36 16.38 12.55
CA MET A 84 5.10 16.74 11.15
C MET A 84 6.37 17.24 10.44
N GLU A 85 7.25 17.95 11.14
CA GLU A 85 8.53 18.42 10.60
C GLU A 85 9.48 17.25 10.26
N GLU A 86 9.60 16.27 11.18
CA GLU A 86 10.39 15.05 10.93
C GLU A 86 9.80 14.23 9.77
N TYR A 87 8.46 14.15 9.70
CA TYR A 87 7.78 13.47 8.61
C TYR A 87 8.12 14.09 7.26
N GLU A 88 8.02 15.41 7.12
CA GLU A 88 8.32 16.11 5.86
C GLU A 88 9.75 15.86 5.35
N VAL A 89 10.70 15.67 6.27
CA VAL A 89 12.11 15.35 5.93
C VAL A 89 12.27 13.90 5.45
N GLU A 90 11.56 12.96 6.08
CA GLU A 90 11.73 11.53 5.85
C GLU A 90 10.71 10.96 4.84
N ALA A 91 9.63 11.71 4.54
CA ALA A 91 8.49 11.25 3.77
C ALA A 91 8.84 10.80 2.35
N GLU A 92 9.71 11.50 1.64
CA GLU A 92 10.03 11.21 0.24
C GLU A 92 10.41 9.73 0.03
N ARG A 93 11.30 9.21 0.87
CA ARG A 93 11.73 7.81 0.77
C ARG A 93 10.63 6.82 1.14
N TYR A 94 9.88 7.13 2.21
CA TYR A 94 8.79 6.26 2.67
C TYR A 94 7.65 6.24 1.67
N GLU A 95 7.26 7.41 1.17
CA GLU A 95 6.19 7.55 0.19
C GLU A 95 6.53 6.87 -1.14
N ALA A 96 7.75 7.05 -1.65
CA ALA A 96 8.19 6.40 -2.87
C ALA A 96 8.13 4.86 -2.75
N TRP A 97 8.55 4.31 -1.61
CA TRP A 97 8.49 2.87 -1.37
C TRP A 97 7.04 2.36 -1.27
N LEU A 98 6.21 3.04 -0.48
CA LEU A 98 4.82 2.63 -0.24
C LEU A 98 3.97 2.80 -1.51
N SER A 99 4.10 3.93 -2.19
CA SER A 99 3.42 4.17 -3.47
C SER A 99 3.80 3.16 -4.53
N GLY A 100 5.08 2.78 -4.61
CA GLY A 100 5.52 1.71 -5.52
C GLY A 100 4.76 0.41 -5.30
N LEU A 101 4.55 0.02 -4.05
CA LEU A 101 3.85 -1.19 -3.65
C LEU A 101 2.37 -1.18 -4.08
N PHE A 102 1.64 -0.11 -3.77
CA PHE A 102 0.22 -0.01 -4.09
C PHE A 102 -0.05 0.28 -5.57
N LYS A 103 0.83 1.02 -6.24
CA LYS A 103 0.77 1.20 -7.70
C LYS A 103 1.00 -0.12 -8.43
N GLU A 104 1.98 -0.93 -8.00
CA GLU A 104 2.21 -2.27 -8.54
C GLU A 104 0.93 -3.11 -8.53
N ALA A 105 0.18 -3.09 -7.41
CA ALA A 105 -1.10 -3.78 -7.28
C ALA A 105 -2.16 -3.26 -8.27
N ILE A 106 -2.27 -1.93 -8.44
CA ILE A 106 -3.20 -1.32 -9.41
C ILE A 106 -2.88 -1.79 -10.83
N TYR A 107 -1.60 -1.74 -11.24
CA TYR A 107 -1.18 -2.16 -12.58
C TYR A 107 -1.41 -3.65 -12.82
N LEU A 108 -1.14 -4.49 -11.80
CA LEU A 108 -1.37 -5.93 -11.90
C LEU A 108 -2.86 -6.25 -12.06
N ILE A 109 -3.74 -5.60 -11.28
CA ILE A 109 -5.19 -5.78 -11.39
C ILE A 109 -5.67 -5.31 -12.76
N ALA A 110 -5.22 -4.16 -13.23
CA ALA A 110 -5.59 -3.60 -14.53
C ALA A 110 -5.21 -4.53 -15.67
N GLU A 111 -3.99 -5.05 -15.68
CA GLU A 111 -3.54 -6.06 -16.66
C GLU A 111 -4.41 -7.31 -16.61
N GLY A 112 -4.73 -7.80 -15.39
CA GLY A 112 -5.54 -9.00 -15.18
C GLY A 112 -6.98 -8.89 -15.70
N ILE A 113 -7.56 -7.69 -15.70
CA ILE A 113 -8.91 -7.43 -16.27
C ILE A 113 -8.87 -6.85 -17.69
N GLY A 114 -7.67 -6.69 -18.26
CA GLY A 114 -7.49 -6.25 -19.66
C GLY A 114 -7.75 -4.77 -19.90
N VAL A 115 -7.40 -3.89 -18.94
CA VAL A 115 -7.52 -2.43 -19.08
C VAL A 115 -6.17 -1.75 -18.90
N GLU A 116 -6.03 -0.54 -19.46
CA GLU A 116 -4.84 0.29 -19.34
C GLU A 116 -5.00 1.29 -18.20
N VAL A 117 -4.00 1.45 -17.35
CA VAL A 117 -3.93 2.52 -16.33
C VAL A 117 -3.48 3.79 -17.04
N LEU A 118 -4.33 4.82 -17.00
CA LEU A 118 -4.06 6.10 -17.65
C LEU A 118 -3.28 7.04 -16.73
N ASP A 119 -3.65 7.07 -15.45
CA ASP A 119 -2.95 7.81 -14.39
C ASP A 119 -3.25 7.19 -13.01
N VAL A 120 -2.45 7.55 -12.01
CA VAL A 120 -2.67 7.19 -10.61
C VAL A 120 -2.57 8.44 -9.74
N GLU A 121 -3.69 8.81 -9.14
CA GLU A 121 -3.77 9.90 -8.15
C GLU A 121 -3.49 9.37 -6.75
N GLU A 122 -2.87 10.18 -5.91
CA GLU A 122 -2.56 9.86 -4.51
C GLU A 122 -3.18 10.87 -3.55
N ASP A 123 -3.80 10.38 -2.47
CA ASP A 123 -4.33 11.20 -1.37
C ASP A 123 -3.77 10.69 -0.03
N LEU A 124 -3.39 11.62 0.84
CA LEU A 124 -2.83 11.34 2.16
C LEU A 124 -3.51 12.16 3.22
N LYS A 125 -3.95 11.48 4.29
CA LYS A 125 -4.41 12.11 5.52
C LYS A 125 -3.59 11.59 6.70
N LEU A 126 -3.06 12.53 7.48
CA LEU A 126 -2.33 12.25 8.71
C LEU A 126 -3.15 12.73 9.91
N VAL A 127 -3.13 11.94 10.98
CA VAL A 127 -3.72 12.32 12.27
C VAL A 127 -2.64 12.25 13.33
N THR A 128 -2.57 13.29 14.17
CA THR A 128 -1.61 13.36 15.28
C THR A 128 -2.24 12.95 16.59
N ALA A 129 -1.43 12.40 17.49
CA ALA A 129 -1.87 11.98 18.81
C ALA A 129 -2.36 13.16 19.67
N GLU A 130 -3.52 13.04 20.27
CA GLU A 130 -4.06 14.04 21.21
C GLU A 130 -3.42 13.99 22.61
N LYS A 131 -2.84 12.83 22.95
CA LYS A 131 -2.16 12.55 24.24
C LYS A 131 -1.00 11.60 24.03
N ASP A 132 -0.11 11.55 25.01
CA ASP A 132 0.95 10.53 25.05
C ASP A 132 0.35 9.13 25.28
N PHE A 133 0.82 8.13 24.58
CA PHE A 133 0.52 6.71 24.84
C PHE A 133 1.68 5.81 24.41
N GLU A 134 1.66 4.56 24.86
CA GLU A 134 2.68 3.54 24.55
C GLU A 134 2.06 2.48 23.62
N ILE A 135 2.87 2.03 22.67
CA ILE A 135 2.62 0.86 21.84
C ILE A 135 3.80 -0.11 21.96
N ALA A 136 3.68 -1.33 21.47
CA ALA A 136 4.77 -2.31 21.56
C ALA A 136 6.07 -1.86 20.88
N ALA A 137 5.97 -1.02 19.84
CA ALA A 137 7.13 -0.47 19.13
C ALA A 137 7.78 0.73 19.84
N GLY A 138 7.12 1.38 20.82
CA GLY A 138 7.64 2.53 21.55
C GLY A 138 6.55 3.54 21.90
N LYS A 139 7.00 4.75 22.28
CA LYS A 139 6.12 5.84 22.71
C LYS A 139 5.64 6.65 21.50
N ILE A 140 4.35 6.95 21.48
CA ILE A 140 3.72 7.94 20.61
C ILE A 140 3.43 9.18 21.46
N ALA A 141 4.16 10.26 21.24
CA ALA A 141 3.99 11.49 21.99
C ALA A 141 2.82 12.32 21.43
N LYS A 142 2.21 13.13 22.29
CA LYS A 142 1.20 14.10 21.87
C LYS A 142 1.75 15.00 20.75
N GLY A 143 0.95 15.18 19.69
CA GLY A 143 1.29 16.00 18.52
C GLY A 143 2.14 15.29 17.47
N THR A 144 2.55 14.03 17.71
CA THR A 144 3.24 13.22 16.70
C THR A 144 2.24 12.37 15.92
N ILE A 145 2.63 11.88 14.73
CA ILE A 145 1.77 11.10 13.84
C ILE A 145 1.32 9.80 14.55
N ALA A 146 0.01 9.58 14.59
CA ALA A 146 -0.61 8.43 15.22
C ALA A 146 -1.49 7.62 14.26
N ALA A 147 -1.91 8.21 13.14
CA ALA A 147 -2.63 7.47 12.09
C ALA A 147 -2.36 8.07 10.70
N GLN A 148 -2.46 7.20 9.69
CA GLN A 148 -2.29 7.54 8.28
C GLN A 148 -3.40 6.86 7.48
N ARG A 149 -4.06 7.61 6.61
CA ARG A 149 -4.96 7.09 5.59
C ARG A 149 -4.42 7.51 4.24
N ARG A 150 -4.09 6.54 3.42
CA ARG A 150 -3.55 6.72 2.08
C ARG A 150 -4.47 6.07 1.07
N LYS A 151 -4.63 6.73 -0.06
CA LYS A 151 -5.44 6.22 -1.15
C LYS A 151 -4.74 6.46 -2.48
N TRP A 152 -4.63 5.41 -3.26
CA TRP A 152 -4.16 5.45 -4.64
C TRP A 152 -5.34 5.11 -5.55
N THR A 153 -5.65 6.02 -6.46
CA THR A 153 -6.76 5.88 -7.41
C THR A 153 -6.21 5.75 -8.81
N GLY A 154 -6.24 4.56 -9.36
CA GLY A 154 -5.91 4.28 -10.76
C GLY A 154 -7.13 4.55 -11.64
N ASN A 155 -7.03 5.57 -12.49
CA ASN A 155 -7.99 5.85 -13.53
C ASN A 155 -7.61 5.04 -14.76
N CYS A 156 -8.50 4.13 -15.18
CA CYS A 156 -8.20 3.19 -16.25
C CYS A 156 -9.04 3.46 -17.49
N SER A 157 -8.66 2.84 -18.62
CA SER A 157 -9.47 2.81 -19.83
C SER A 157 -10.86 2.22 -19.55
N ASN A 158 -11.83 2.48 -20.43
CA ASN A 158 -13.22 2.02 -20.33
C ASN A 158 -13.97 2.53 -19.08
N ASP A 159 -13.59 3.70 -18.56
CA ASP A 159 -14.17 4.34 -17.37
C ASP A 159 -14.11 3.45 -16.11
N ILE A 160 -13.10 2.59 -16.02
CA ILE A 160 -12.86 1.74 -14.86
C ILE A 160 -11.93 2.44 -13.86
N THR A 161 -12.24 2.32 -12.58
CA THR A 161 -11.41 2.85 -11.49
C THR A 161 -10.95 1.73 -10.58
N ILE A 162 -9.65 1.68 -10.27
CA ILE A 162 -9.06 0.74 -9.30
C ILE A 162 -8.51 1.56 -8.14
N ILE A 163 -8.98 1.28 -6.93
CA ILE A 163 -8.58 2.00 -5.72
C ILE A 163 -7.88 1.04 -4.77
N GLN A 164 -6.69 1.41 -4.34
CA GLN A 164 -5.99 0.81 -3.22
C GLN A 164 -6.00 1.79 -2.06
N GLU A 165 -6.38 1.35 -0.87
CA GLU A 165 -6.43 2.18 0.32
C GLU A 165 -5.72 1.49 1.48
N ALA A 166 -4.87 2.24 2.20
CA ALA A 166 -4.18 1.79 3.40
C ALA A 166 -4.55 2.71 4.57
N ILE A 167 -5.08 2.12 5.64
CA ILE A 167 -5.51 2.80 6.85
C ILE A 167 -4.70 2.22 8.02
N TYR A 168 -3.71 2.97 8.48
CA TYR A 168 -2.77 2.54 9.50
C TYR A 168 -2.93 3.38 10.76
N ARG A 169 -3.17 2.72 11.89
CA ARG A 169 -3.37 3.36 13.19
C ARG A 169 -2.38 2.82 14.21
N ALA A 170 -1.75 3.70 14.97
CA ALA A 170 -0.88 3.30 16.08
C ALA A 170 -1.67 2.64 17.23
N SER A 171 -2.96 3.04 17.40
CA SER A 171 -3.93 2.40 18.29
C SER A 171 -5.35 2.59 17.74
N GLU A 172 -6.33 1.84 18.20
CA GLU A 172 -7.75 2.00 17.82
C GLU A 172 -8.26 3.43 18.05
N ASP A 173 -7.78 4.09 19.12
CA ASP A 173 -8.18 5.44 19.49
C ASP A 173 -7.48 6.55 18.67
N SER A 174 -6.50 6.20 17.81
CA SER A 174 -5.69 7.22 17.12
C SER A 174 -6.45 8.03 16.07
N ALA A 175 -7.51 7.47 15.51
CA ALA A 175 -8.40 8.12 14.55
C ALA A 175 -9.81 7.50 14.66
N PRO A 176 -10.54 7.77 15.76
CA PRO A 176 -11.80 7.10 16.04
C PRO A 176 -12.91 7.43 15.03
N GLU A 177 -12.80 8.56 14.32
CA GLU A 177 -13.70 8.94 13.23
C GLU A 177 -13.54 8.07 11.98
N TRP A 178 -12.42 7.33 11.86
CA TRP A 178 -12.21 6.36 10.79
C TRP A 178 -12.78 5.00 11.22
N ASN A 179 -14.08 4.82 11.03
CA ASN A 179 -14.82 3.61 11.43
C ASN A 179 -14.51 2.38 10.57
N ASP A 180 -13.28 2.24 10.11
CA ASP A 180 -12.87 1.12 9.28
C ASP A 180 -12.46 -0.05 10.20
N PRO A 181 -13.11 -1.22 10.10
CA PRO A 181 -12.71 -2.39 10.88
C PRO A 181 -11.32 -2.85 10.46
N VAL A 182 -10.55 -3.39 11.41
CA VAL A 182 -9.25 -4.00 11.09
C VAL A 182 -9.47 -5.20 10.17
N GLY A 183 -8.75 -5.22 9.05
CA GLY A 183 -8.86 -6.26 8.03
C GLY A 183 -8.64 -5.72 6.61
N VAL A 184 -8.98 -6.54 5.62
CA VAL A 184 -8.99 -6.17 4.20
C VAL A 184 -10.40 -6.36 3.64
N THR A 185 -10.91 -5.37 2.97
CA THR A 185 -12.23 -5.35 2.33
C THR A 185 -12.13 -4.96 0.86
#